data_f54466c32744feed3dc49ab8862b4cb8
#
_entry.id   f54466c32744feed3dc49ab8862b4cb8
#
_cell.length_a   1.000
_cell.length_b   1.000
_cell.length_c   1.000
_cell.angle_alpha   90.00
_cell.angle_beta   90.00
_cell.angle_gamma   90.00
#
_symmetry.space_group_name_H-M   'P 1'
#
loop_
_entity.id
_entity.type
_entity.pdbx_description
1 polymer ?
#
loop_
_entity_poly.entity_id
_entity_poly.type
_entity_poly.pdbx_seq_one_letter_code
_entity_poly.pdbx_strand_id
1 'polypeptide(L)'
;ESHGQGFLACMFELQEMLKAVTGMQGVSLAPMAGAHGEFAGVAMIRAYHRARGDLARNEIIVPEAAHGTNPATATMCGCVVREIPVNEEGDVDVEALKAVVGPKTAGIMLTNPSTLGVFERRITEVAKIVHDAGGLLYYDGANLNAILGKVRPGDMGFDVIHMNLHKTFSTPHGGGGPGAGAVGVSKRLLPFMPIPVVGKFEDSGTVKYRWLAESDLPQSIGRLSAFMGNAGVLLRAYIYMRMLGRDGMQRVGEFATLNANYLLARLTAEGFEAAYPTRRASHEFIITAKRQAKELGITAMDFAKRLLDYGFHAPTTYFPLLVPECLLIEPTETESKEALDGFIAA
;
A
#
# COMPACT_ATOMS: atom_id res chain seq x y z
N GLU A 1 30.65 -10.10 0.96
CA GLU A 1 29.91 -9.68 2.19
C GLU A 1 30.86 -9.02 3.22
N SER A 2 32.10 -9.48 3.38
CA SER A 2 33.04 -8.95 4.39
C SER A 2 33.25 -7.44 4.29
N HIS A 3 33.35 -6.88 3.09
CA HIS A 3 33.53 -5.44 2.85
C HIS A 3 32.21 -4.64 2.82
N GLY A 4 31.06 -5.31 2.82
CA GLY A 4 29.74 -4.70 2.73
C GLY A 4 28.98 -4.64 4.06
N GLN A 5 29.63 -4.90 5.19
CA GLN A 5 28.97 -5.04 6.49
C GLN A 5 28.16 -3.80 6.89
N GLY A 6 28.69 -2.61 6.64
CA GLY A 6 27.97 -1.36 6.96
C GLY A 6 26.67 -1.20 6.16
N PHE A 7 26.69 -1.54 4.87
CA PHE A 7 25.48 -1.48 4.05
C PHE A 7 24.47 -2.57 4.42
N LEU A 8 24.95 -3.80 4.69
CA LEU A 8 24.08 -4.88 5.19
C LEU A 8 23.45 -4.54 6.54
N ALA A 9 24.20 -3.86 7.43
CA ALA A 9 23.65 -3.36 8.69
C ALA A 9 22.51 -2.35 8.44
N CYS A 10 22.71 -1.36 7.55
CA CYS A 10 21.66 -0.42 7.17
C CYS A 10 20.40 -1.12 6.62
N MET A 11 20.59 -2.12 5.76
CA MET A 11 19.47 -2.90 5.20
C MET A 11 18.75 -3.70 6.28
N PHE A 12 19.49 -4.34 7.19
CA PHE A 12 18.90 -5.07 8.31
C PHE A 12 18.09 -4.13 9.22
N GLU A 13 18.65 -2.98 9.59
CA GLU A 13 17.95 -1.99 10.40
C GLU A 13 16.70 -1.45 9.67
N LEU A 14 16.77 -1.24 8.35
CA LEU A 14 15.58 -0.85 7.57
C LEU A 14 14.51 -1.93 7.61
N GLN A 15 14.86 -3.22 7.49
CA GLN A 15 13.91 -4.32 7.68
C GLN A 15 13.22 -4.23 9.05
N GLU A 16 13.99 -4.02 10.13
CA GLU A 16 13.45 -3.91 11.48
C GLU A 16 12.55 -2.67 11.66
N MET A 17 12.93 -1.52 11.10
CA MET A 17 12.08 -0.33 11.13
C MET A 17 10.77 -0.53 10.37
N LEU A 18 10.80 -1.17 9.19
CA LEU A 18 9.60 -1.48 8.42
C LEU A 18 8.71 -2.50 9.13
N LYS A 19 9.29 -3.48 9.83
CA LYS A 19 8.53 -4.37 10.72
C LYS A 19 7.82 -3.59 11.84
N ALA A 20 8.52 -2.64 12.45
CA ALA A 20 7.97 -1.84 13.56
C ALA A 20 6.76 -1.00 13.12
N VAL A 21 6.83 -0.34 11.96
CA VAL A 21 5.74 0.53 11.47
C VAL A 21 4.56 -0.24 10.90
N THR A 22 4.76 -1.50 10.47
CA THR A 22 3.71 -2.33 9.86
C THR A 22 3.14 -3.40 10.78
N GLY A 23 3.83 -3.73 11.88
CA GLY A 23 3.47 -4.86 12.74
C GLY A 23 3.78 -6.22 12.13
N MET A 24 4.52 -6.27 11.02
CA MET A 24 4.92 -7.52 10.36
C MET A 24 6.07 -8.21 11.09
N GLN A 25 6.24 -9.51 10.85
CA GLN A 25 7.24 -10.34 11.52
C GLN A 25 8.52 -10.52 10.70
N GLY A 26 8.44 -10.36 9.39
CA GLY A 26 9.58 -10.37 8.48
C GLY A 26 9.38 -9.36 7.36
N VAL A 27 10.48 -8.85 6.80
CA VAL A 27 10.46 -7.93 5.64
C VAL A 27 11.57 -8.34 4.69
N SER A 28 11.24 -8.46 3.40
CA SER A 28 12.19 -8.56 2.30
C SER A 28 12.28 -7.22 1.57
N LEU A 29 13.50 -6.77 1.29
CA LEU A 29 13.78 -5.56 0.52
C LEU A 29 14.06 -5.86 -0.96
N ALA A 30 13.92 -7.12 -1.38
CA ALA A 30 14.25 -7.57 -2.73
C ALA A 30 13.36 -6.98 -3.84
N PRO A 31 12.05 -6.76 -3.68
CA PRO A 31 11.24 -6.22 -4.76
C PRO A 31 11.69 -4.81 -5.20
N MET A 32 11.75 -4.60 -6.52
CA MET A 32 12.25 -3.38 -7.15
C MET A 32 11.16 -2.34 -7.44
N ALA A 33 9.89 -2.72 -7.29
CA ALA A 33 8.72 -1.89 -7.56
C ALA A 33 7.52 -2.38 -6.74
N GLY A 34 6.45 -1.56 -6.64
CA GLY A 34 5.20 -1.95 -5.99
C GLY A 34 4.60 -3.22 -6.59
N ALA A 35 4.41 -3.26 -7.91
CA ALA A 35 3.90 -4.45 -8.62
C ALA A 35 4.76 -5.71 -8.39
N HIS A 36 6.07 -5.55 -8.22
CA HIS A 36 6.97 -6.66 -7.89
C HIS A 36 6.77 -7.16 -6.45
N GLY A 37 6.48 -6.24 -5.51
CA GLY A 37 6.06 -6.58 -4.15
C GLY A 37 4.68 -7.24 -4.11
N GLU A 38 3.73 -6.78 -4.93
CA GLU A 38 2.43 -7.42 -5.10
C GLU A 38 2.59 -8.87 -5.58
N PHE A 39 3.37 -9.07 -6.65
CA PHE A 39 3.67 -10.41 -7.16
C PHE A 39 4.24 -11.31 -6.06
N ALA A 40 5.24 -10.84 -5.32
CA ALA A 40 5.83 -11.58 -4.22
C ALA A 40 4.79 -11.97 -3.17
N GLY A 41 3.91 -11.04 -2.79
CA GLY A 41 2.86 -11.26 -1.81
C GLY A 41 1.88 -12.36 -2.22
N VAL A 42 1.35 -12.28 -3.44
CA VAL A 42 0.42 -13.30 -3.96
C VAL A 42 1.12 -14.65 -4.19
N ALA A 43 2.38 -14.63 -4.67
CA ALA A 43 3.17 -15.85 -4.81
C ALA A 43 3.39 -16.57 -3.47
N MET A 44 3.65 -15.81 -2.38
CA MET A 44 3.76 -16.38 -1.03
C MET A 44 2.43 -16.97 -0.52
N ILE A 45 1.30 -16.33 -0.78
CA ILE A 45 -0.03 -16.87 -0.47
C ILE A 45 -0.22 -18.22 -1.20
N ARG A 46 0.12 -18.28 -2.48
CA ARG A 46 0.04 -19.50 -3.28
C ARG A 46 0.98 -20.59 -2.74
N ALA A 47 2.21 -20.24 -2.38
CA ALA A 47 3.18 -21.17 -1.81
C ALA A 47 2.70 -21.73 -0.46
N TYR A 48 2.12 -20.88 0.40
CA TYR A 48 1.54 -21.29 1.67
C TYR A 48 0.45 -22.35 1.49
N HIS A 49 -0.52 -22.14 0.59
CA HIS A 49 -1.58 -23.12 0.35
C HIS A 49 -1.03 -24.41 -0.26
N ARG A 50 -0.10 -24.33 -1.21
CA ARG A 50 0.57 -25.49 -1.81
C ARG A 50 1.31 -26.32 -0.77
N ALA A 51 2.06 -25.70 0.13
CA ALA A 51 2.80 -26.41 1.18
C ALA A 51 1.87 -27.16 2.15
N ARG A 52 0.61 -26.77 2.25
CA ARG A 52 -0.42 -27.43 3.05
C ARG A 52 -1.21 -28.49 2.26
N GLY A 53 -0.89 -28.71 0.99
CA GLY A 53 -1.62 -29.61 0.11
C GLY A 53 -2.96 -29.06 -0.39
N ASP A 54 -3.28 -27.80 -0.13
CA ASP A 54 -4.57 -27.19 -0.49
C ASP A 54 -4.48 -26.49 -1.86
N LEU A 55 -4.38 -27.31 -2.90
CA LEU A 55 -4.22 -26.84 -4.29
C LEU A 55 -5.48 -26.21 -4.87
N ALA A 56 -6.64 -26.45 -4.28
CA ALA A 56 -7.92 -25.93 -4.72
C ALA A 56 -8.09 -24.43 -4.42
N ARG A 57 -7.30 -23.87 -3.49
CA ARG A 57 -7.34 -22.45 -3.14
C ARG A 57 -6.63 -21.61 -4.18
N ASN A 58 -7.39 -21.14 -5.15
CA ASN A 58 -6.90 -20.34 -6.27
C ASN A 58 -7.74 -19.10 -6.56
N GLU A 59 -8.70 -18.76 -5.70
CA GLU A 59 -9.52 -17.56 -5.84
C GLU A 59 -8.96 -16.43 -4.95
N ILE A 60 -8.76 -15.26 -5.55
CA ILE A 60 -8.42 -14.02 -4.82
C ILE A 60 -9.63 -13.08 -4.91
N ILE A 61 -10.12 -12.67 -3.77
CA ILE A 61 -11.19 -11.68 -3.65
C ILE A 61 -10.56 -10.28 -3.78
N VAL A 62 -11.19 -9.40 -4.57
CA VAL A 62 -10.71 -8.02 -4.80
C VAL A 62 -11.91 -7.09 -4.74
N PRO A 63 -11.94 -6.10 -3.83
CA PRO A 63 -12.97 -5.07 -3.86
C PRO A 63 -12.86 -4.21 -5.13
N GLU A 64 -13.98 -3.78 -5.70
CA GLU A 64 -14.02 -2.93 -6.90
C GLU A 64 -13.30 -1.58 -6.73
N ALA A 65 -13.11 -1.13 -5.49
CA ALA A 65 -12.29 0.04 -5.15
C ALA A 65 -10.78 -0.23 -5.15
N ALA A 66 -10.32 -1.46 -5.39
CA ALA A 66 -8.91 -1.77 -5.39
C ALA A 66 -8.19 -1.17 -6.60
N HIS A 67 -6.88 -0.93 -6.47
CA HIS A 67 -6.05 -0.54 -7.59
C HIS A 67 -6.04 -1.64 -8.66
N GLY A 68 -6.08 -1.25 -9.93
CA GLY A 68 -6.16 -2.19 -11.06
C GLY A 68 -5.00 -3.19 -11.17
N THR A 69 -3.87 -2.93 -10.51
CA THR A 69 -2.75 -3.88 -10.44
C THR A 69 -3.06 -5.09 -9.55
N ASN A 70 -3.97 -4.99 -8.58
CA ASN A 70 -4.30 -6.10 -7.68
C ASN A 70 -4.93 -7.28 -8.44
N PRO A 71 -6.04 -7.11 -9.21
CA PRO A 71 -6.58 -8.20 -10.02
C PRO A 71 -5.60 -8.68 -11.10
N ALA A 72 -4.81 -7.78 -11.70
CA ALA A 72 -3.80 -8.15 -12.69
C ALA A 72 -2.72 -9.06 -12.07
N THR A 73 -2.21 -8.74 -10.88
CA THR A 73 -1.22 -9.55 -10.16
C THR A 73 -1.82 -10.91 -9.76
N ALA A 74 -3.06 -10.94 -9.26
CA ALA A 74 -3.73 -12.19 -8.92
C ALA A 74 -3.82 -13.12 -10.14
N THR A 75 -4.22 -12.58 -11.30
CA THR A 75 -4.28 -13.32 -12.57
C THR A 75 -2.91 -13.80 -13.01
N MET A 76 -1.88 -12.95 -12.94
CA MET A 76 -0.51 -13.30 -13.30
C MET A 76 0.04 -14.44 -12.42
N CYS A 77 -0.37 -14.51 -11.15
CA CYS A 77 -0.03 -15.62 -10.24
C CYS A 77 -0.89 -16.88 -10.44
N GLY A 78 -1.75 -16.93 -11.47
CA GLY A 78 -2.61 -18.06 -11.78
C GLY A 78 -3.82 -18.19 -10.84
N CYS A 79 -4.27 -17.08 -10.26
CA CYS A 79 -5.50 -17.05 -9.47
C CYS A 79 -6.69 -16.59 -10.30
N VAL A 80 -7.88 -17.00 -9.87
CA VAL A 80 -9.17 -16.49 -10.37
C VAL A 80 -9.55 -15.31 -9.50
N VAL A 81 -9.84 -14.15 -10.11
CA VAL A 81 -10.31 -12.96 -9.40
C VAL A 81 -11.81 -13.09 -9.12
N ARG A 82 -12.19 -12.79 -7.88
CA ARG A 82 -13.57 -12.62 -7.43
C ARG A 82 -13.76 -11.18 -6.98
N GLU A 83 -14.37 -10.36 -7.84
CA GLU A 83 -14.69 -8.99 -7.51
C GLU A 83 -15.89 -8.91 -6.58
N ILE A 84 -15.85 -8.01 -5.59
CA ILE A 84 -16.95 -7.70 -4.68
C ILE A 84 -17.18 -6.19 -4.64
N PRO A 85 -18.43 -5.75 -4.46
CA PRO A 85 -18.76 -4.33 -4.37
C PRO A 85 -18.26 -3.69 -3.07
N VAL A 86 -18.22 -2.36 -3.08
CA VAL A 86 -18.20 -1.52 -1.89
C VAL A 86 -19.61 -0.99 -1.65
N ASN A 87 -19.90 -0.61 -0.39
CA ASN A 87 -21.18 0.01 -0.04
C ASN A 87 -21.17 1.51 -0.36
N GLU A 88 -22.31 2.20 -0.13
CA GLU A 88 -22.47 3.63 -0.40
C GLU A 88 -21.50 4.54 0.38
N GLU A 89 -20.92 4.06 1.47
CA GLU A 89 -19.91 4.78 2.26
C GLU A 89 -18.46 4.43 1.88
N GLY A 90 -18.26 3.56 0.88
CA GLY A 90 -16.95 3.15 0.38
C GLY A 90 -16.28 2.04 1.19
N ASP A 91 -16.95 1.44 2.17
CA ASP A 91 -16.45 0.25 2.87
C ASP A 91 -16.76 -1.01 2.05
N VAL A 92 -16.00 -2.08 2.27
CA VAL A 92 -16.27 -3.40 1.67
C VAL A 92 -17.68 -3.87 2.02
N ASP A 93 -18.44 -4.33 1.02
CA ASP A 93 -19.72 -4.97 1.27
C ASP A 93 -19.48 -6.36 1.91
N VAL A 94 -19.70 -6.42 3.23
CA VAL A 94 -19.43 -7.63 4.01
C VAL A 94 -20.40 -8.76 3.69
N GLU A 95 -21.63 -8.46 3.30
CA GLU A 95 -22.58 -9.51 2.91
C GLU A 95 -22.19 -10.12 1.54
N ALA A 96 -21.73 -9.29 0.60
CA ALA A 96 -21.16 -9.78 -0.65
C ALA A 96 -19.89 -10.61 -0.38
N LEU A 97 -19.02 -10.18 0.55
CA LEU A 97 -17.85 -10.95 0.96
C LEU A 97 -18.24 -12.32 1.51
N LYS A 98 -19.20 -12.39 2.43
CA LYS A 98 -19.70 -13.66 3.00
C LYS A 98 -20.28 -14.60 1.94
N ALA A 99 -20.90 -14.04 0.91
CA ALA A 99 -21.49 -14.83 -0.17
C ALA A 99 -20.45 -15.48 -1.10
N VAL A 100 -19.26 -14.90 -1.24
CA VAL A 100 -18.24 -15.42 -2.18
C VAL A 100 -17.09 -16.17 -1.50
N VAL A 101 -16.87 -15.94 -0.20
CA VAL A 101 -15.79 -16.60 0.53
C VAL A 101 -16.08 -18.09 0.73
N GLY A 102 -15.08 -18.95 0.51
CA GLY A 102 -15.29 -20.39 0.61
C GLY A 102 -14.00 -21.22 0.48
N PRO A 103 -14.14 -22.55 0.25
CA PRO A 103 -12.99 -23.46 0.21
C PRO A 103 -11.96 -23.16 -0.88
N LYS A 104 -12.34 -22.43 -1.92
CA LYS A 104 -11.43 -22.03 -3.01
C LYS A 104 -10.75 -20.69 -2.76
N THR A 105 -11.16 -19.95 -1.72
CA THR A 105 -10.58 -18.65 -1.41
C THR A 105 -9.14 -18.80 -0.93
N ALA A 106 -8.19 -18.31 -1.71
CA ALA A 106 -6.78 -18.21 -1.33
C ALA A 106 -6.54 -16.99 -0.43
N GLY A 107 -7.22 -15.90 -0.73
CA GLY A 107 -7.13 -14.68 0.06
C GLY A 107 -7.95 -13.52 -0.51
N ILE A 108 -7.80 -12.38 0.13
CA ILE A 108 -8.33 -11.08 -0.30
C ILE A 108 -7.19 -10.09 -0.47
N MET A 109 -7.23 -9.29 -1.53
CA MET A 109 -6.33 -8.15 -1.72
C MET A 109 -7.10 -6.87 -1.50
N LEU A 110 -6.69 -6.06 -0.55
CA LEU A 110 -7.32 -4.76 -0.32
C LEU A 110 -6.33 -3.71 0.18
N THR A 111 -6.69 -2.46 -0.04
CA THR A 111 -5.98 -1.27 0.43
C THR A 111 -6.77 -0.69 1.60
N ASN A 112 -6.09 -0.29 2.68
CA ASN A 112 -6.74 0.39 3.80
C ASN A 112 -5.84 1.52 4.37
N PRO A 113 -6.17 2.81 4.18
CA PRO A 113 -7.38 3.33 3.50
C PRO A 113 -7.46 2.92 2.03
N SER A 114 -8.69 2.83 1.51
CA SER A 114 -8.92 2.49 0.10
C SER A 114 -8.57 3.67 -0.82
N THR A 115 -8.51 3.41 -2.12
CA THR A 115 -8.34 4.45 -3.17
C THR A 115 -9.51 5.46 -3.22
N LEU A 116 -10.56 5.22 -2.46
CA LEU A 116 -11.67 6.17 -2.27
C LEU A 116 -11.34 7.26 -1.22
N GLY A 117 -10.17 7.18 -0.58
CA GLY A 117 -9.76 8.08 0.49
C GLY A 117 -10.42 7.77 1.83
N VAL A 118 -11.03 6.61 2.01
CA VAL A 118 -11.74 6.22 3.23
C VAL A 118 -11.12 5.00 3.90
N PHE A 119 -11.09 5.01 5.23
CA PHE A 119 -10.58 3.90 6.04
C PHE A 119 -11.67 2.83 6.22
N GLU A 120 -11.37 1.56 5.93
CA GLU A 120 -12.26 0.42 6.14
C GLU A 120 -12.51 0.20 7.65
N ARG A 121 -13.70 0.53 8.11
CA ARG A 121 -14.07 0.50 9.54
C ARG A 121 -14.27 -0.91 10.07
N ARG A 122 -14.62 -1.86 9.18
CA ARG A 122 -14.93 -3.25 9.53
C ARG A 122 -13.76 -4.21 9.22
N ILE A 123 -12.54 -3.69 9.12
CA ILE A 123 -11.37 -4.49 8.71
C ILE A 123 -11.16 -5.74 9.58
N THR A 124 -11.40 -5.67 10.87
CA THR A 124 -11.26 -6.83 11.76
C THR A 124 -12.31 -7.89 11.51
N GLU A 125 -13.54 -7.50 11.10
CA GLU A 125 -14.58 -8.43 10.69
C GLU A 125 -14.24 -9.06 9.33
N VAL A 126 -13.81 -8.25 8.37
CA VAL A 126 -13.33 -8.74 7.06
C VAL A 126 -12.19 -9.76 7.25
N ALA A 127 -11.21 -9.42 8.09
CA ALA A 127 -10.09 -10.32 8.41
C ALA A 127 -10.57 -11.65 9.00
N LYS A 128 -11.51 -11.59 9.95
CA LYS A 128 -12.06 -12.79 10.57
C LYS A 128 -12.78 -13.68 9.56
N ILE A 129 -13.63 -13.11 8.71
CA ILE A 129 -14.39 -13.87 7.69
C ILE A 129 -13.44 -14.62 6.76
N VAL A 130 -12.40 -13.93 6.26
CA VAL A 130 -11.44 -14.55 5.33
C VAL A 130 -10.58 -15.61 6.01
N HIS A 131 -10.09 -15.35 7.23
CA HIS A 131 -9.31 -16.32 7.99
C HIS A 131 -10.12 -17.54 8.41
N ASP A 132 -11.37 -17.37 8.84
CA ASP A 132 -12.26 -18.51 9.20
C ASP A 132 -12.49 -19.43 8.01
N ALA A 133 -12.53 -18.90 6.80
CA ALA A 133 -12.60 -19.67 5.57
C ALA A 133 -11.24 -20.28 5.15
N GLY A 134 -10.16 -19.98 5.85
CA GLY A 134 -8.80 -20.46 5.58
C GLY A 134 -8.02 -19.65 4.54
N GLY A 135 -8.54 -18.50 4.10
CA GLY A 135 -7.85 -17.55 3.23
C GLY A 135 -6.87 -16.66 4.00
N LEU A 136 -6.08 -15.89 3.27
CA LEU A 136 -5.10 -14.91 3.82
C LEU A 136 -5.44 -13.49 3.38
N LEU A 137 -4.95 -12.50 4.15
CA LEU A 137 -5.15 -11.10 3.85
C LEU A 137 -3.87 -10.48 3.27
N TYR A 138 -4.02 -9.90 2.08
CA TYR A 138 -3.00 -9.08 1.44
C TYR A 138 -3.35 -7.60 1.57
N TYR A 139 -2.40 -6.80 2.04
CA TYR A 139 -2.51 -5.35 2.16
C TYR A 139 -1.74 -4.65 1.04
N ASP A 140 -2.42 -3.88 0.22
CA ASP A 140 -1.79 -2.94 -0.68
C ASP A 140 -1.35 -1.72 0.13
N GLY A 141 -0.08 -1.70 0.48
CA GLY A 141 0.57 -0.64 1.25
C GLY A 141 1.40 0.28 0.37
N ALA A 142 1.03 0.44 -0.90
CA ALA A 142 1.72 1.33 -1.82
C ALA A 142 1.89 2.74 -1.21
N ASN A 143 0.89 3.21 -0.48
CA ASN A 143 0.94 4.44 0.31
C ASN A 143 0.57 4.15 1.77
N LEU A 144 1.44 4.52 2.71
CA LEU A 144 1.22 4.38 4.15
C LEU A 144 1.04 5.71 4.87
N ASN A 145 1.00 6.83 4.15
CA ASN A 145 0.99 8.16 4.73
C ASN A 145 -0.12 8.38 5.77
N ALA A 146 -1.31 7.82 5.54
CA ALA A 146 -2.43 8.01 6.46
C ALA A 146 -2.33 7.23 7.78
N ILE A 147 -1.55 6.14 7.81
CA ILE A 147 -1.62 5.16 8.92
C ILE A 147 -0.40 5.13 9.83
N LEU A 148 0.71 5.78 9.43
CA LEU A 148 1.94 5.77 10.20
C LEU A 148 1.73 6.23 11.65
N GLY A 149 2.08 5.36 12.59
CA GLY A 149 1.93 5.62 14.03
C GLY A 149 0.49 5.63 14.56
N LYS A 150 -0.51 5.33 13.73
CA LYS A 150 -1.93 5.28 14.11
C LYS A 150 -2.46 3.84 14.16
N VAL A 151 -2.25 3.08 13.10
CA VAL A 151 -2.58 1.65 13.04
C VAL A 151 -1.46 0.92 12.29
N ARG A 152 -1.36 -0.39 12.52
CA ARG A 152 -0.38 -1.23 11.81
C ARG A 152 -1.11 -2.37 11.11
N PRO A 153 -0.82 -2.64 9.83
CA PRO A 153 -1.47 -3.72 9.08
C PRO A 153 -1.44 -5.08 9.77
N GLY A 154 -0.31 -5.45 10.39
CA GLY A 154 -0.19 -6.70 11.14
C GLY A 154 -1.19 -6.81 12.29
N ASP A 155 -1.49 -5.71 12.98
CA ASP A 155 -2.45 -5.68 14.10
C ASP A 155 -3.91 -5.75 13.59
N MET A 156 -4.17 -5.37 12.35
CA MET A 156 -5.47 -5.49 11.70
C MET A 156 -5.75 -6.89 11.13
N GLY A 157 -4.77 -7.80 11.19
CA GLY A 157 -4.92 -9.19 10.73
C GLY A 157 -4.37 -9.47 9.33
N PHE A 158 -3.65 -8.53 8.71
CA PHE A 158 -3.03 -8.78 7.42
C PHE A 158 -1.85 -9.74 7.52
N ASP A 159 -1.76 -10.64 6.54
CA ASP A 159 -0.71 -11.66 6.46
C ASP A 159 0.48 -11.23 5.61
N VAL A 160 0.25 -10.36 4.64
CA VAL A 160 1.30 -9.80 3.79
C VAL A 160 0.98 -8.37 3.39
N ILE A 161 2.01 -7.56 3.25
CA ILE A 161 1.94 -6.17 2.78
C ILE A 161 3.07 -5.92 1.79
N HIS A 162 2.80 -5.18 0.70
CA HIS A 162 3.88 -4.49 0.00
C HIS A 162 3.89 -3.00 0.35
N MET A 163 5.04 -2.37 0.23
CA MET A 163 5.25 -0.95 0.54
C MET A 163 6.07 -0.30 -0.56
N ASN A 164 5.59 0.82 -1.11
CA ASN A 164 6.36 1.58 -2.08
C ASN A 164 7.31 2.55 -1.35
N LEU A 165 8.60 2.23 -1.30
CA LEU A 165 9.59 3.08 -0.64
C LEU A 165 9.84 4.40 -1.40
N HIS A 166 9.37 4.49 -2.63
CA HIS A 166 9.37 5.70 -3.46
C HIS A 166 8.09 6.56 -3.30
N LYS A 167 7.23 6.26 -2.34
CA LYS A 167 6.08 7.08 -1.94
C LYS A 167 6.30 7.58 -0.50
N THR A 168 5.74 6.93 0.49
CA THR A 168 5.79 7.32 1.91
C THR A 168 7.22 7.49 2.47
N PHE A 169 8.22 6.80 1.90
CA PHE A 169 9.60 6.79 2.40
C PHE A 169 10.58 7.63 1.55
N SER A 170 10.06 8.65 0.90
CA SER A 170 10.77 9.83 0.37
C SER A 170 11.64 9.72 -0.90
N THR A 171 11.66 8.62 -1.61
CA THR A 171 12.40 8.61 -2.88
C THR A 171 11.62 9.33 -3.97
N PRO A 172 12.18 10.39 -4.61
CA PRO A 172 11.53 11.05 -5.72
C PRO A 172 11.51 10.13 -6.94
N HIS A 173 10.34 9.57 -7.23
CA HIS A 173 10.11 8.59 -8.29
C HIS A 173 9.84 9.24 -9.66
N GLY A 174 9.16 10.40 -9.66
CA GLY A 174 8.94 11.18 -10.88
C GLY A 174 8.12 10.48 -11.96
N GLY A 175 7.17 9.62 -11.58
CA GLY A 175 6.27 8.95 -12.54
C GLY A 175 6.96 7.88 -13.39
N GLY A 176 7.89 7.12 -12.84
CA GLY A 176 8.56 6.01 -13.53
C GLY A 176 10.07 5.93 -13.30
N GLY A 177 10.59 6.72 -12.37
CA GLY A 177 11.99 6.69 -11.95
C GLY A 177 12.29 5.56 -10.96
N PRO A 178 13.36 5.72 -10.15
CA PRO A 178 13.82 4.68 -9.24
C PRO A 178 12.77 4.35 -8.18
N GLY A 179 12.60 3.06 -7.88
CA GLY A 179 11.62 2.57 -6.92
C GLY A 179 12.11 1.38 -6.11
N ALA A 180 11.31 0.98 -5.13
CA ALA A 180 11.42 -0.26 -4.40
C ALA A 180 10.05 -0.62 -3.83
N GLY A 181 9.78 -1.93 -3.69
CA GLY A 181 8.50 -2.44 -3.25
C GLY A 181 8.66 -3.45 -2.12
N ALA A 182 9.30 -3.07 -1.02
CA ALA A 182 9.52 -3.96 0.12
C ALA A 182 8.25 -4.74 0.49
N VAL A 183 8.41 -6.02 0.84
CA VAL A 183 7.29 -6.89 1.22
C VAL A 183 7.46 -7.36 2.66
N GLY A 184 6.41 -7.12 3.47
CA GLY A 184 6.34 -7.54 4.86
C GLY A 184 5.37 -8.71 5.05
N VAL A 185 5.64 -9.61 5.99
CA VAL A 185 4.85 -10.82 6.20
C VAL A 185 4.57 -11.11 7.67
N SER A 186 3.40 -11.71 7.92
CA SER A 186 3.04 -12.29 9.20
C SER A 186 3.85 -13.56 9.47
N LYS A 187 3.76 -14.09 10.70
CA LYS A 187 4.41 -15.36 11.08
C LYS A 187 4.06 -16.52 10.14
N ARG A 188 2.85 -16.56 9.59
CA ARG A 188 2.41 -17.63 8.67
C ARG A 188 3.23 -17.69 7.39
N LEU A 189 3.66 -16.54 6.88
CA LEU A 189 4.35 -16.41 5.60
C LEU A 189 5.88 -16.27 5.71
N LEU A 190 6.43 -16.20 6.92
CA LEU A 190 7.89 -16.13 7.13
C LEU A 190 8.67 -17.19 6.35
N PRO A 191 8.26 -18.49 6.34
CA PRO A 191 9.02 -19.52 5.61
C PRO A 191 9.07 -19.31 4.09
N PHE A 192 8.12 -18.55 3.55
CA PHE A 192 7.95 -18.37 2.11
C PHE A 192 8.55 -17.06 1.58
N MET A 193 9.16 -16.24 2.45
CA MET A 193 9.73 -14.95 2.04
C MET A 193 10.70 -15.10 0.88
N PRO A 194 10.69 -14.14 -0.07
CA PRO A 194 11.67 -14.14 -1.15
C PRO A 194 13.08 -13.91 -0.61
N ILE A 195 14.05 -14.56 -1.21
CA ILE A 195 15.47 -14.37 -0.92
C ILE A 195 16.10 -13.43 -1.98
N PRO A 196 17.21 -12.75 -1.64
CA PRO A 196 17.88 -12.73 -0.34
C PRO A 196 17.22 -11.79 0.67
N VAL A 197 17.34 -12.13 1.95
CA VAL A 197 17.00 -11.29 3.10
C VAL A 197 18.26 -11.12 3.93
N VAL A 198 18.47 -9.98 4.57
CA VAL A 198 19.64 -9.78 5.45
C VAL A 198 19.36 -10.38 6.82
N GLY A 199 20.24 -11.28 7.24
CA GLY A 199 20.26 -11.85 8.60
C GLY A 199 21.36 -11.21 9.44
N LYS A 200 21.10 -11.09 10.77
CA LYS A 200 22.05 -10.65 11.79
C LYS A 200 22.50 -11.87 12.59
N PHE A 201 23.79 -12.02 12.79
CA PHE A 201 24.41 -13.13 13.51
C PHE A 201 25.43 -12.59 14.52
N GLU A 202 25.65 -13.33 15.56
CA GLU A 202 26.72 -13.06 16.52
C GLU A 202 27.78 -14.20 16.38
N ASP A 203 29.02 -13.81 16.15
CA ASP A 203 30.14 -14.70 16.03
C ASP A 203 31.30 -14.20 16.90
N SER A 204 31.62 -14.97 17.95
CA SER A 204 32.71 -14.67 18.89
C SER A 204 32.63 -13.25 19.48
N GLY A 205 31.41 -12.80 19.85
CA GLY A 205 31.17 -11.47 20.39
C GLY A 205 31.15 -10.33 19.36
N THR A 206 31.23 -10.66 18.07
CA THR A 206 31.17 -9.68 16.96
C THR A 206 29.87 -9.87 16.18
N VAL A 207 29.14 -8.77 15.99
CA VAL A 207 27.94 -8.77 15.12
C VAL A 207 28.34 -8.79 13.69
N LYS A 208 27.77 -9.73 12.93
CA LYS A 208 27.96 -9.89 11.49
C LYS A 208 26.60 -9.92 10.77
N TYR A 209 26.59 -9.45 9.55
CA TYR A 209 25.42 -9.47 8.67
C TYR A 209 25.75 -10.27 7.40
N ARG A 210 24.81 -11.10 6.97
CA ARG A 210 24.91 -11.82 5.70
C ARG A 210 23.56 -11.97 5.02
N TRP A 211 23.59 -12.27 3.74
CA TRP A 211 22.41 -12.70 3.02
C TRP A 211 21.97 -14.10 3.47
N LEU A 212 20.69 -14.23 3.76
CA LEU A 212 20.05 -15.54 3.90
C LEU A 212 19.90 -16.18 2.52
N ALA A 213 20.25 -17.46 2.43
CA ALA A 213 20.18 -18.25 1.21
C ALA A 213 19.02 -19.25 1.28
N GLU A 214 18.88 -20.07 0.24
CA GLU A 214 17.90 -21.14 0.17
C GLU A 214 18.02 -22.15 1.31
N SER A 215 19.25 -22.42 1.78
CA SER A 215 19.50 -23.30 2.94
C SER A 215 18.93 -22.74 4.25
N ASP A 216 18.84 -21.41 4.38
CA ASP A 216 18.27 -20.75 5.56
C ASP A 216 16.74 -20.68 5.48
N LEU A 217 16.17 -20.60 4.26
CA LEU A 217 14.75 -20.50 3.99
C LEU A 217 14.32 -21.51 2.90
N PRO A 218 14.26 -22.82 3.23
CA PRO A 218 14.04 -23.88 2.23
C PRO A 218 12.64 -23.88 1.59
N GLN A 219 11.68 -23.16 2.17
CA GLN A 219 10.34 -22.99 1.60
C GLN A 219 10.15 -21.65 0.89
N SER A 220 11.19 -20.84 0.79
CA SER A 220 11.17 -19.55 0.10
C SER A 220 10.59 -19.68 -1.31
N ILE A 221 9.86 -18.65 -1.75
CA ILE A 221 9.46 -18.56 -3.18
C ILE A 221 10.64 -18.30 -4.12
N GLY A 222 11.86 -18.21 -3.57
CA GLY A 222 13.10 -18.03 -4.32
C GLY A 222 13.43 -16.56 -4.59
N ARG A 223 14.30 -16.34 -5.57
CA ARG A 223 14.72 -15.01 -6.00
C ARG A 223 13.69 -14.40 -6.94
N LEU A 224 13.35 -13.13 -6.69
CA LEU A 224 12.44 -12.36 -7.55
C LEU A 224 13.13 -11.77 -8.77
N SER A 225 14.43 -11.50 -8.66
CA SER A 225 15.28 -10.93 -9.72
C SER A 225 16.75 -11.26 -9.48
N ALA A 226 17.61 -10.88 -10.41
CA ALA A 226 19.07 -10.98 -10.24
C ALA A 226 19.62 -9.97 -9.20
N PHE A 227 18.83 -8.97 -8.82
CA PHE A 227 19.21 -7.93 -7.87
C PHE A 227 18.69 -8.24 -6.46
N MET A 228 19.28 -7.56 -5.47
CA MET A 228 18.97 -7.72 -4.03
C MET A 228 18.17 -6.53 -3.48
N GLY A 229 17.49 -5.79 -4.34
CA GLY A 229 16.81 -4.55 -4.07
C GLY A 229 17.50 -3.34 -4.71
N ASN A 230 16.84 -2.19 -4.70
CA ASN A 230 17.39 -0.94 -5.21
C ASN A 230 18.18 -0.23 -4.10
N ALA A 231 19.48 -0.40 -4.07
CA ALA A 231 20.37 0.09 -3.01
C ALA A 231 20.19 1.58 -2.72
N GLY A 232 20.08 2.43 -3.76
CA GLY A 232 19.90 3.87 -3.59
C GLY A 232 18.57 4.23 -2.93
N VAL A 233 17.47 3.59 -3.31
CA VAL A 233 16.15 3.80 -2.72
C VAL A 233 16.09 3.28 -1.28
N LEU A 234 16.69 2.11 -1.02
CA LEU A 234 16.76 1.53 0.33
C LEU A 234 17.53 2.44 1.29
N LEU A 235 18.66 2.99 0.86
CA LEU A 235 19.46 3.90 1.68
C LEU A 235 18.69 5.21 1.95
N ARG A 236 17.98 5.76 0.96
CA ARG A 236 17.15 6.95 1.16
C ARG A 236 16.04 6.70 2.19
N ALA A 237 15.34 5.59 2.07
CA ALA A 237 14.30 5.20 3.03
C ALA A 237 14.88 5.05 4.45
N TYR A 238 16.05 4.40 4.57
CA TYR A 238 16.76 4.25 5.84
C TYR A 238 17.07 5.61 6.47
N ILE A 239 17.70 6.52 5.71
CA ILE A 239 18.06 7.86 6.19
C ILE A 239 16.80 8.64 6.58
N TYR A 240 15.76 8.61 5.75
CA TYR A 240 14.49 9.28 6.01
C TYR A 240 13.87 8.86 7.34
N MET A 241 13.74 7.54 7.55
CA MET A 241 13.18 7.01 8.81
C MET A 241 14.06 7.33 10.01
N ARG A 242 15.38 7.31 9.86
CA ARG A 242 16.33 7.69 10.93
C ARG A 242 16.27 9.18 11.27
N MET A 243 16.10 10.03 10.27
CA MET A 243 15.97 11.48 10.46
C MET A 243 14.68 11.88 11.16
N LEU A 244 13.56 11.27 10.78
CA LEU A 244 12.26 11.55 11.36
C LEU A 244 12.09 10.91 12.75
N GLY A 245 12.65 9.73 12.94
CA GLY A 245 12.43 8.95 14.15
C GLY A 245 10.96 8.59 14.35
N ARG A 246 10.63 8.09 15.54
CA ARG A 246 9.27 7.67 15.89
C ARG A 246 8.25 8.82 15.77
N ASP A 247 8.57 9.95 16.35
CA ASP A 247 7.64 11.08 16.45
C ASP A 247 7.43 11.76 15.10
N GLY A 248 8.51 11.89 14.29
CA GLY A 248 8.41 12.43 12.94
C GLY A 248 7.58 11.54 12.03
N MET A 249 7.78 10.21 12.07
CA MET A 249 6.98 9.26 11.28
C MET A 249 5.50 9.31 11.66
N GLN A 250 5.16 9.49 12.93
CA GLN A 250 3.77 9.68 13.37
C GLN A 250 3.18 10.98 12.82
N ARG A 251 3.95 12.08 12.83
CA ARG A 251 3.52 13.36 12.27
C ARG A 251 3.25 13.31 10.77
N VAL A 252 3.94 12.47 10.01
CA VAL A 252 3.63 12.25 8.59
C VAL A 252 2.15 11.90 8.42
N GLY A 253 1.65 10.91 9.15
CA GLY A 253 0.24 10.52 9.08
C GLY A 253 -0.73 11.61 9.56
N GLU A 254 -0.35 12.35 10.59
CA GLU A 254 -1.15 13.45 11.14
C GLU A 254 -1.30 14.60 10.14
N PHE A 255 -0.19 15.07 9.56
CA PHE A 255 -0.23 16.16 8.60
C PHE A 255 -0.83 15.75 7.25
N ALA A 256 -0.58 14.55 6.76
CA ALA A 256 -1.22 14.05 5.55
C ALA A 256 -2.75 14.06 5.69
N THR A 257 -3.26 13.55 6.80
CA THR A 257 -4.70 13.53 7.09
C THR A 257 -5.27 14.94 7.32
N LEU A 258 -4.53 15.80 8.04
CA LEU A 258 -4.95 17.19 8.29
C LEU A 258 -5.07 17.96 6.96
N ASN A 259 -4.06 17.89 6.11
CA ASN A 259 -4.03 18.60 4.83
C ASN A 259 -5.15 18.14 3.91
N ALA A 260 -5.40 16.82 3.81
CA ALA A 260 -6.49 16.29 3.00
C ALA A 260 -7.86 16.78 3.49
N ASN A 261 -8.13 16.72 4.80
CA ASN A 261 -9.41 17.20 5.35
C ASN A 261 -9.56 18.72 5.27
N TYR A 262 -8.46 19.48 5.38
CA TYR A 262 -8.49 20.93 5.16
C TYR A 262 -8.91 21.26 3.72
N LEU A 263 -8.25 20.65 2.72
CA LEU A 263 -8.62 20.87 1.31
C LEU A 263 -10.05 20.42 1.02
N LEU A 264 -10.45 19.23 1.48
CA LEU A 264 -11.80 18.73 1.28
C LEU A 264 -12.86 19.71 1.82
N ALA A 265 -12.68 20.19 3.06
CA ALA A 265 -13.62 21.13 3.69
C ALA A 265 -13.70 22.47 2.94
N ARG A 266 -12.56 22.97 2.46
CA ARG A 266 -12.52 24.24 1.73
C ARG A 266 -13.08 24.10 0.33
N LEU A 267 -12.74 23.06 -0.43
CA LEU A 267 -13.29 22.83 -1.77
C LEU A 267 -14.80 22.59 -1.74
N THR A 268 -15.30 21.88 -0.74
CA THR A 268 -16.76 21.69 -0.59
C THR A 268 -17.48 23.01 -0.26
N ALA A 269 -16.85 23.90 0.51
CA ALA A 269 -17.39 25.25 0.76
C ALA A 269 -17.46 26.12 -0.50
N GLU A 270 -16.56 25.90 -1.47
CA GLU A 270 -16.56 26.56 -2.79
C GLU A 270 -17.52 25.87 -3.79
N GLY A 271 -18.24 24.84 -3.40
CA GLY A 271 -19.29 24.20 -4.19
C GLY A 271 -18.87 22.97 -4.98
N PHE A 272 -17.68 22.41 -4.74
CA PHE A 272 -17.31 21.11 -5.26
C PHE A 272 -17.97 19.99 -4.46
N GLU A 273 -18.35 18.91 -5.11
CA GLU A 273 -19.03 17.78 -4.48
C GLU A 273 -18.03 16.72 -4.05
N ALA A 274 -18.00 16.37 -2.75
CA ALA A 274 -17.27 15.22 -2.25
C ALA A 274 -17.97 13.92 -2.68
N ALA A 275 -17.19 12.93 -3.15
CA ALA A 275 -17.76 11.63 -3.51
C ALA A 275 -18.35 10.89 -2.28
N TYR A 276 -17.74 11.07 -1.11
CA TYR A 276 -18.17 10.46 0.15
C TYR A 276 -18.38 11.53 1.24
N PRO A 277 -19.49 12.32 1.17
CA PRO A 277 -19.66 13.51 1.99
C PRO A 277 -19.85 13.21 3.49
N THR A 278 -20.24 11.98 3.85
CA THR A 278 -20.42 11.52 5.23
C THR A 278 -19.13 11.01 5.87
N ARG A 279 -18.05 10.89 5.08
CA ARG A 279 -16.77 10.34 5.50
C ARG A 279 -15.69 11.42 5.61
N ARG A 280 -14.84 11.29 6.61
CA ARG A 280 -13.58 12.04 6.65
C ARG A 280 -12.59 11.43 5.68
N ALA A 281 -11.82 12.30 5.03
CA ALA A 281 -10.68 11.87 4.22
C ALA A 281 -9.62 11.20 5.10
N SER A 282 -8.93 10.24 4.52
CA SER A 282 -7.65 9.76 5.04
C SER A 282 -6.52 10.74 4.62
N HIS A 283 -5.56 10.31 3.83
CA HIS A 283 -4.51 11.16 3.25
C HIS A 283 -4.91 11.72 1.88
N GLU A 284 -5.96 11.23 1.30
CA GLU A 284 -6.51 11.60 0.00
C GLU A 284 -8.04 11.60 0.04
N PHE A 285 -8.66 12.24 -0.94
CA PHE A 285 -10.11 12.30 -1.09
C PHE A 285 -10.50 12.49 -2.56
N ILE A 286 -11.76 12.25 -2.86
CA ILE A 286 -12.31 12.41 -4.20
C ILE A 286 -13.34 13.53 -4.21
N ILE A 287 -13.19 14.45 -5.16
CA ILE A 287 -14.26 15.36 -5.60
C ILE A 287 -14.75 14.93 -6.98
N THR A 288 -16.02 15.23 -7.29
CA THR A 288 -16.59 14.96 -8.59
C THR A 288 -17.04 16.24 -9.26
N ALA A 289 -16.72 16.37 -10.55
CA ALA A 289 -17.19 17.42 -11.44
C ALA A 289 -18.44 16.99 -12.25
N LYS A 290 -19.15 15.93 -11.83
CA LYS A 290 -20.30 15.37 -12.55
C LYS A 290 -21.40 16.42 -12.83
N ARG A 291 -21.67 17.30 -11.87
CA ARG A 291 -22.63 18.40 -12.05
C ARG A 291 -22.13 19.39 -13.09
N GLN A 292 -20.90 19.85 -12.99
CA GLN A 292 -20.28 20.80 -13.93
C GLN A 292 -20.22 20.23 -15.35
N ALA A 293 -19.89 18.95 -15.49
CA ALA A 293 -19.89 18.27 -16.77
C ALA A 293 -21.28 18.23 -17.40
N LYS A 294 -22.32 17.92 -16.60
CA LYS A 294 -23.71 17.84 -17.07
C LYS A 294 -24.30 19.21 -17.42
N GLU A 295 -24.07 20.23 -16.59
CA GLU A 295 -24.73 21.53 -16.70
C GLU A 295 -23.97 22.53 -17.57
N LEU A 296 -22.63 22.47 -17.54
CA LEU A 296 -21.75 23.45 -18.17
C LEU A 296 -20.85 22.85 -19.27
N GLY A 297 -20.81 21.54 -19.42
CA GLY A 297 -19.89 20.86 -20.32
C GLY A 297 -18.42 20.90 -19.87
N ILE A 298 -18.16 21.21 -18.59
CA ILE A 298 -16.81 21.30 -18.02
C ILE A 298 -16.49 19.99 -17.31
N THR A 299 -15.51 19.26 -17.81
CA THR A 299 -15.13 17.93 -17.35
C THR A 299 -14.04 17.98 -16.26
N ALA A 300 -13.82 16.86 -15.58
CA ALA A 300 -12.68 16.72 -14.65
C ALA A 300 -11.33 16.95 -15.36
N MET A 301 -11.22 16.57 -16.64
CA MET A 301 -10.03 16.81 -17.46
C MET A 301 -9.78 18.30 -17.70
N ASP A 302 -10.84 19.10 -17.86
CA ASP A 302 -10.70 20.56 -18.03
C ASP A 302 -10.17 21.21 -16.77
N PHE A 303 -10.66 20.80 -15.59
CA PHE A 303 -10.09 21.21 -14.31
C PHE A 303 -8.62 20.80 -14.17
N ALA A 304 -8.28 19.55 -14.49
CA ALA A 304 -6.92 19.07 -14.42
C ALA A 304 -5.97 19.88 -15.30
N LYS A 305 -6.35 20.17 -16.55
CA LYS A 305 -5.56 21.00 -17.47
C LYS A 305 -5.44 22.44 -16.98
N ARG A 306 -6.53 23.00 -16.44
CA ARG A 306 -6.53 24.36 -15.96
C ARG A 306 -5.65 24.56 -14.73
N LEU A 307 -5.59 23.57 -13.84
CA LEU A 307 -4.66 23.57 -12.71
C LEU A 307 -3.20 23.65 -13.15
N LEU A 308 -2.83 22.99 -14.27
CA LEU A 308 -1.48 23.13 -14.85
C LEU A 308 -1.18 24.57 -15.30
N ASP A 309 -2.17 25.30 -15.84
CA ASP A 309 -1.99 26.71 -16.21
C ASP A 309 -1.73 27.60 -14.98
N TYR A 310 -2.26 27.24 -13.82
CA TYR A 310 -2.00 27.90 -12.55
C TYR A 310 -0.72 27.42 -11.84
N GLY A 311 0.03 26.52 -12.46
CA GLY A 311 1.29 25.99 -11.92
C GLY A 311 1.14 24.89 -10.88
N PHE A 312 -0.05 24.31 -10.75
CA PHE A 312 -0.28 23.18 -9.87
C PHE A 312 -0.21 21.83 -10.63
N HIS A 313 0.29 20.82 -9.96
CA HIS A 313 0.21 19.45 -10.48
C HIS A 313 -1.25 19.01 -10.54
N ALA A 314 -1.67 18.48 -11.68
CA ALA A 314 -3.02 17.98 -11.83
C ALA A 314 -3.24 16.74 -10.96
N PRO A 315 -4.36 16.65 -10.22
CA PRO A 315 -4.73 15.45 -9.48
C PRO A 315 -4.94 14.27 -10.42
N THR A 316 -4.93 13.05 -9.87
CA THR A 316 -5.33 11.86 -10.62
C THR A 316 -6.76 12.01 -11.11
N THR A 317 -6.95 11.91 -12.43
CA THR A 317 -8.23 12.18 -13.09
C THR A 317 -8.85 10.87 -13.58
N TYR A 318 -10.18 10.72 -13.43
CA TYR A 318 -10.95 9.53 -13.82
C TYR A 318 -10.54 8.23 -13.09
N PHE A 319 -9.95 8.35 -11.93
CA PHE A 319 -9.67 7.22 -11.06
C PHE A 319 -10.03 7.58 -9.62
N PRO A 320 -10.69 6.67 -8.86
CA PRO A 320 -11.19 5.36 -9.25
C PRO A 320 -12.42 5.45 -10.19
N LEU A 321 -12.62 4.42 -11.03
CA LEU A 321 -13.68 4.39 -12.03
C LEU A 321 -15.11 4.40 -11.46
N LEU A 322 -15.25 4.12 -10.16
CA LEU A 322 -16.52 4.13 -9.43
C LEU A 322 -17.15 5.52 -9.34
N VAL A 323 -16.36 6.58 -9.43
CA VAL A 323 -16.83 7.95 -9.30
C VAL A 323 -16.70 8.67 -10.65
N PRO A 324 -17.83 9.02 -11.30
CA PRO A 324 -17.78 9.75 -12.58
C PRO A 324 -17.16 11.14 -12.42
N GLU A 325 -16.44 11.59 -13.44
CA GLU A 325 -15.82 12.93 -13.48
C GLU A 325 -15.03 13.25 -12.21
N CYS A 326 -14.24 12.30 -11.73
CA CYS A 326 -13.53 12.42 -10.46
C CYS A 326 -12.13 13.01 -10.60
N LEU A 327 -11.74 13.70 -9.53
CA LEU A 327 -10.38 14.11 -9.23
C LEU A 327 -10.01 13.51 -7.87
N LEU A 328 -9.02 12.63 -7.84
CA LEU A 328 -8.45 12.07 -6.61
C LEU A 328 -7.29 12.97 -6.18
N ILE A 329 -7.46 13.62 -5.04
CA ILE A 329 -6.55 14.66 -4.54
C ILE A 329 -5.81 14.14 -3.30
N GLU A 330 -4.49 14.10 -3.38
CA GLU A 330 -3.57 13.81 -2.28
C GLU A 330 -2.62 14.99 -2.09
N PRO A 331 -2.84 15.87 -1.07
CA PRO A 331 -1.97 17.02 -0.85
C PRO A 331 -0.62 16.66 -0.21
N THR A 332 -0.50 15.49 0.37
CA THR A 332 0.62 15.01 1.19
C THR A 332 0.85 15.81 2.48
N GLU A 333 1.75 15.33 3.32
CA GLU A 333 2.19 16.00 4.55
C GLU A 333 3.16 17.15 4.32
N THR A 334 3.73 17.23 3.12
CA THR A 334 4.80 18.21 2.80
C THR A 334 4.27 19.57 2.36
N GLU A 335 2.99 19.67 2.01
CA GLU A 335 2.41 20.93 1.54
C GLU A 335 2.18 21.90 2.69
N SER A 336 2.59 23.17 2.47
CA SER A 336 2.31 24.24 3.40
C SER A 336 0.86 24.73 3.29
N LYS A 337 0.37 25.40 4.34
CA LYS A 337 -0.98 26.01 4.29
C LYS A 337 -1.11 27.00 3.13
N GLU A 338 -0.08 27.77 2.82
CA GLU A 338 -0.05 28.73 1.72
C GLU A 338 -0.21 28.01 0.37
N ALA A 339 0.46 26.86 0.17
CA ALA A 339 0.33 26.06 -1.03
C ALA A 339 -1.09 25.49 -1.16
N LEU A 340 -1.67 25.00 -0.05
CA LEU A 340 -3.05 24.51 -0.03
C LEU A 340 -4.06 25.61 -0.34
N ASP A 341 -3.89 26.81 0.24
CA ASP A 341 -4.76 27.97 -0.04
C ASP A 341 -4.62 28.43 -1.50
N GLY A 342 -3.41 28.39 -2.06
CA GLY A 342 -3.16 28.65 -3.47
C GLY A 342 -3.88 27.65 -4.41
N PHE A 343 -3.88 26.37 -4.05
CA PHE A 343 -4.61 25.32 -4.80
C PHE A 343 -6.13 25.56 -4.76
N ILE A 344 -6.68 25.96 -3.61
CA ILE A 344 -8.10 26.28 -3.47
C ILE A 344 -8.47 27.49 -4.34
N ALA A 345 -7.60 28.51 -4.37
CA ALA A 345 -7.83 29.72 -5.15
C ALA A 345 -7.76 29.47 -6.68
N ALA A 346 -6.91 28.54 -7.13
CA ALA A 346 -6.78 28.15 -8.53
C ALA A 346 -7.99 27.36 -9.03
#